data_6a10581637d118553f0184f32639e0db
#
_entry.id   6a10581637d118553f0184f32639e0db
#
_cell.length_a   1.000
_cell.length_b   1.000
_cell.length_c   1.000
_cell.angle_alpha   90.00
_cell.angle_beta   90.00
_cell.angle_gamma   90.00
#
_symmetry.space_group_name_H-M   'P 1'
#
loop_
_entity.id
_entity.type
_entity.pdbx_description
1 polymer ?
#
loop_
_entity_poly.entity_id
_entity_poly.type
_entity_poly.pdbx_seq_one_letter_code
_entity_poly.pdbx_strand_id
1 'polypeptide(L)'
;MKLKTFYVRAAAAAAAALLFLYPFPAHAADSAALQGQVNAAQREYESAASTLDSMQQQASDTRQQVNDLESQTDALRGQLGSIVAQLEQSRTELAEAQNQATAAAKALEEKQAAFSARYDSCKQQLTAMQLLNEGGEISLLMQADDLYELLTFWQVLNDLTEHNKQLLDELDAEAQALDTQRQQAEAAATQAEQAAQALQARQDELTQTQIQLEQALQQASTELDSQQAAAEAQAAVTEEKRKAYEQATAALDAYLKAQSQKYQDPARHCSLDFTCPLPSVGRISTYFGEPDAVYNKPHTGADMPAASGTLIYAVADGVVSAASARPSYGNCVQIDHGTADDSSSYATLYAHMSSFCVSAGQTVHKGDVIGYVGNTGDVRGANGGYHLHLELRINGTRTDPLQYIPH
;
A
#
# COMPACT_ATOMS: atom_id res chain seq x y z
N MET A 1 25.10 19.65 11.81
CA MET A 1 24.95 18.43 12.63
C MET A 1 25.10 17.23 11.71
N LYS A 2 26.37 16.81 11.50
CA LYS A 2 26.75 15.74 10.54
C LYS A 2 27.11 14.50 11.36
N LEU A 3 26.24 13.51 11.53
CA LEU A 3 26.61 12.19 12.11
C LEU A 3 25.50 11.12 12.05
N LYS A 4 24.81 10.94 10.93
CA LYS A 4 23.91 9.76 10.75
C LYS A 4 23.92 9.12 9.35
N THR A 5 24.82 9.54 8.47
CA THR A 5 24.89 9.04 7.07
C THR A 5 25.90 7.92 6.87
N PHE A 6 26.41 7.28 7.93
CA PHE A 6 27.49 6.28 7.82
C PHE A 6 27.06 4.82 8.05
N TYR A 7 25.81 4.54 8.45
CA TYR A 7 25.38 3.17 8.76
C TYR A 7 24.57 2.45 7.68
N VAL A 8 24.10 3.12 6.62
CA VAL A 8 23.33 2.48 5.55
C VAL A 8 24.22 1.90 4.43
N ARG A 9 25.51 2.25 4.37
CA ARG A 9 26.43 1.72 3.34
C ARG A 9 27.19 0.44 3.71
N ALA A 10 27.00 -0.10 4.89
CA ALA A 10 27.74 -1.26 5.37
C ALA A 10 27.01 -2.61 5.21
N ALA A 11 25.71 -2.64 4.90
CA ALA A 11 24.95 -3.88 4.72
C ALA A 11 24.98 -4.44 3.28
N ALA A 12 25.35 -3.65 2.29
CA ALA A 12 25.38 -4.06 0.89
C ALA A 12 26.72 -4.66 0.42
N ALA A 13 27.74 -4.73 1.27
CA ALA A 13 29.10 -5.12 0.85
C ALA A 13 29.54 -6.51 1.35
N ALA A 14 28.69 -7.31 2.00
CA ALA A 14 29.09 -8.59 2.57
C ALA A 14 28.61 -9.84 1.79
N ALA A 15 27.94 -9.69 0.65
CA ALA A 15 27.45 -10.83 -0.15
C ALA A 15 28.26 -11.12 -1.43
N ALA A 16 29.36 -10.44 -1.66
CA ALA A 16 30.16 -10.61 -2.88
C ALA A 16 31.50 -11.30 -2.62
N ALA A 17 31.50 -12.47 -2.03
CA ALA A 17 32.70 -13.34 -2.05
C ALA A 17 32.30 -14.76 -1.68
N LEU A 18 32.09 -15.58 -2.69
CA LEU A 18 32.51 -16.97 -2.77
C LEU A 18 31.96 -17.59 -4.08
N LEU A 19 32.38 -17.03 -5.21
CA LEU A 19 32.43 -17.75 -6.46
C LEU A 19 33.52 -18.83 -6.31
N PHE A 20 33.21 -19.95 -5.65
CA PHE A 20 33.92 -21.16 -5.91
C PHE A 20 33.46 -21.71 -7.27
N LEU A 21 34.13 -21.27 -8.32
CA LEU A 21 34.36 -22.10 -9.50
C LEU A 21 35.06 -23.37 -9.01
N TYR A 22 34.30 -24.35 -8.56
CA TYR A 22 34.81 -25.70 -8.46
C TYR A 22 35.05 -26.19 -9.89
N PRO A 23 36.29 -26.40 -10.32
CA PRO A 23 36.54 -27.26 -11.47
C PRO A 23 36.01 -28.63 -11.07
N PHE A 24 34.94 -29.08 -11.73
CA PHE A 24 34.43 -30.43 -11.53
C PHE A 24 35.59 -31.40 -11.75
N PRO A 25 36.03 -32.17 -10.73
CA PRO A 25 36.97 -33.23 -10.98
C PRO A 25 36.27 -34.27 -11.87
N ALA A 26 36.87 -34.56 -13.01
CA ALA A 26 36.39 -35.55 -13.97
C ALA A 26 36.55 -36.99 -13.47
N HIS A 27 36.37 -37.24 -12.17
CA HIS A 27 36.47 -38.57 -11.57
C HIS A 27 35.21 -38.85 -10.75
N ALA A 28 34.46 -39.85 -11.17
CA ALA A 28 33.42 -40.59 -10.50
C ALA A 28 32.80 -39.89 -9.25
N ALA A 29 32.11 -38.78 -9.47
CA ALA A 29 31.22 -38.27 -8.45
C ALA A 29 30.07 -39.26 -8.31
N ASP A 30 29.88 -39.81 -7.11
CA ASP A 30 28.75 -40.65 -6.77
C ASP A 30 27.44 -39.91 -7.09
N SER A 31 26.47 -40.58 -7.68
CA SER A 31 25.16 -39.99 -7.99
C SER A 31 24.51 -39.32 -6.76
N ALA A 32 24.75 -39.89 -5.58
CA ALA A 32 24.30 -39.36 -4.32
C ALA A 32 24.94 -38.00 -3.97
N ALA A 33 26.23 -37.77 -4.32
CA ALA A 33 26.91 -36.49 -4.11
C ALA A 33 26.35 -35.39 -5.04
N LEU A 34 26.17 -35.69 -6.32
CA LEU A 34 25.53 -34.78 -7.29
C LEU A 34 24.07 -34.44 -6.89
N GLN A 35 23.33 -35.46 -6.45
CA GLN A 35 22.02 -35.34 -5.86
C GLN A 35 22.01 -34.35 -4.68
N GLY A 36 22.97 -34.51 -3.76
CA GLY A 36 23.13 -33.62 -2.61
C GLY A 36 23.38 -32.16 -3.03
N GLN A 37 24.17 -31.94 -4.08
CA GLN A 37 24.45 -30.62 -4.61
C GLN A 37 23.19 -29.97 -5.21
N VAL A 38 22.41 -30.72 -5.98
CA VAL A 38 21.17 -30.23 -6.56
C VAL A 38 20.15 -29.86 -5.44
N ASN A 39 20.00 -30.74 -4.43
CA ASN A 39 19.11 -30.46 -3.28
C ASN A 39 19.54 -29.23 -2.49
N ALA A 40 20.87 -29.02 -2.34
CA ALA A 40 21.40 -27.83 -1.66
C ALA A 40 21.11 -26.57 -2.49
N ALA A 41 21.42 -26.58 -3.79
CA ALA A 41 21.19 -25.46 -4.68
C ALA A 41 19.69 -25.11 -4.82
N GLN A 42 18.83 -26.12 -4.84
CA GLN A 42 17.38 -25.92 -4.85
C GLN A 42 16.91 -25.19 -3.59
N ARG A 43 17.31 -25.65 -2.41
CA ARG A 43 16.93 -24.98 -1.15
C ARG A 43 17.43 -23.55 -1.06
N GLU A 44 18.64 -23.28 -1.56
CA GLU A 44 19.18 -21.92 -1.60
C GLU A 44 18.38 -21.03 -2.56
N TYR A 45 18.00 -21.54 -3.72
CA TYR A 45 17.14 -20.82 -4.67
C TYR A 45 15.74 -20.54 -4.08
N GLU A 46 15.07 -21.54 -3.51
CA GLU A 46 13.74 -21.38 -2.89
C GLU A 46 13.77 -20.38 -1.73
N SER A 47 14.80 -20.43 -0.90
CA SER A 47 14.99 -19.47 0.20
C SER A 47 15.21 -18.05 -0.33
N ALA A 48 16.03 -17.89 -1.36
CA ALA A 48 16.27 -16.58 -1.99
C ALA A 48 15.01 -16.03 -2.67
N ALA A 49 14.24 -16.89 -3.34
CA ALA A 49 12.98 -16.52 -3.98
C ALA A 49 11.91 -16.09 -2.96
N SER A 50 11.77 -16.82 -1.85
CA SER A 50 10.86 -16.46 -0.76
C SER A 50 11.25 -15.14 -0.10
N THR A 51 12.55 -14.88 0.06
CA THR A 51 13.05 -13.61 0.59
C THR A 51 12.72 -12.45 -0.35
N LEU A 52 12.92 -12.65 -1.67
CA LEU A 52 12.58 -11.65 -2.68
C LEU A 52 11.08 -11.31 -2.67
N ASP A 53 10.22 -12.33 -2.62
CA ASP A 53 8.77 -12.15 -2.58
C ASP A 53 8.35 -11.32 -1.35
N SER A 54 8.90 -11.63 -0.18
CA SER A 54 8.62 -10.85 1.04
C SER A 54 9.09 -9.40 0.95
N MET A 55 10.26 -9.14 0.33
CA MET A 55 10.78 -7.78 0.12
C MET A 55 9.92 -7.00 -0.87
N GLN A 56 9.45 -7.64 -1.94
CA GLN A 56 8.56 -7.02 -2.91
C GLN A 56 7.20 -6.67 -2.29
N GLN A 57 6.67 -7.55 -1.45
CA GLN A 57 5.44 -7.28 -0.71
C GLN A 57 5.60 -6.08 0.23
N GLN A 58 6.68 -6.01 1.00
CA GLN A 58 6.98 -4.87 1.88
C GLN A 58 7.09 -3.56 1.09
N ALA A 59 7.80 -3.56 -0.04
CA ALA A 59 7.91 -2.38 -0.91
C ALA A 59 6.56 -1.96 -1.50
N SER A 60 5.68 -2.92 -1.82
CA SER A 60 4.31 -2.67 -2.27
C SER A 60 3.47 -2.00 -1.18
N ASP A 61 3.53 -2.51 0.06
CA ASP A 61 2.79 -1.98 1.20
C ASP A 61 3.28 -0.55 1.53
N THR A 62 4.60 -0.32 1.52
CA THR A 62 5.17 1.01 1.73
C THR A 62 4.78 1.97 0.61
N ARG A 63 4.71 1.53 -0.63
CA ARG A 63 4.23 2.35 -1.76
C ARG A 63 2.78 2.79 -1.56
N GLN A 64 1.94 1.90 -1.08
CA GLN A 64 0.55 2.24 -0.75
C GLN A 64 0.49 3.30 0.35
N GLN A 65 1.31 3.18 1.40
CA GLN A 65 1.42 4.21 2.45
C GLN A 65 1.88 5.56 1.90
N VAL A 66 2.85 5.60 0.97
CA VAL A 66 3.28 6.84 0.30
C VAL A 66 2.11 7.49 -0.44
N ASN A 67 1.37 6.73 -1.25
CA ASN A 67 0.21 7.25 -1.98
C ASN A 67 -0.88 7.79 -1.05
N ASP A 68 -1.14 7.12 0.07
CA ASP A 68 -2.10 7.58 1.08
C ASP A 68 -1.66 8.88 1.75
N LEU A 69 -0.37 9.02 2.08
CA LEU A 69 0.21 10.23 2.65
C LEU A 69 0.20 11.40 1.65
N GLU A 70 0.48 11.16 0.38
CA GLU A 70 0.35 12.17 -0.69
C GLU A 70 -1.08 12.69 -0.80
N SER A 71 -2.06 11.78 -0.83
CA SER A 71 -3.48 12.13 -0.88
C SER A 71 -3.91 12.96 0.34
N GLN A 72 -3.47 12.60 1.53
CA GLN A 72 -3.73 13.36 2.76
C GLN A 72 -3.08 14.74 2.72
N THR A 73 -1.85 14.86 2.22
CA THR A 73 -1.12 16.11 2.07
C THR A 73 -1.85 17.07 1.13
N ASP A 74 -2.36 16.58 0.01
CA ASP A 74 -3.10 17.39 -0.95
C ASP A 74 -4.47 17.83 -0.42
N ALA A 75 -5.18 16.95 0.29
CA ALA A 75 -6.43 17.31 0.98
C ALA A 75 -6.18 18.41 2.04
N LEU A 76 -5.11 18.30 2.81
CA LEU A 76 -4.75 19.28 3.82
C LEU A 76 -4.37 20.64 3.22
N ARG A 77 -3.64 20.66 2.10
CA ARG A 77 -3.34 21.89 1.35
C ARG A 77 -4.62 22.59 0.88
N GLY A 78 -5.60 21.82 0.42
CA GLY A 78 -6.93 22.36 0.06
C GLY A 78 -7.64 22.99 1.26
N GLN A 79 -7.61 22.35 2.42
CA GLN A 79 -8.19 22.90 3.66
C GLN A 79 -7.49 24.18 4.11
N LEU A 80 -6.17 24.22 4.07
CA LEU A 80 -5.38 25.42 4.40
C LEU A 80 -5.73 26.58 3.47
N GLY A 81 -5.84 26.33 2.16
CA GLY A 81 -6.26 27.35 1.20
C GLY A 81 -7.64 27.95 1.52
N SER A 82 -8.60 27.10 1.89
CA SER A 82 -9.93 27.54 2.32
C SER A 82 -9.89 28.38 3.61
N ILE A 83 -9.11 27.97 4.59
CA ILE A 83 -8.97 28.70 5.86
C ILE A 83 -8.28 30.05 5.68
N VAL A 84 -7.27 30.12 4.82
CA VAL A 84 -6.62 31.40 4.49
C VAL A 84 -7.64 32.38 3.87
N ALA A 85 -8.48 31.92 2.95
CA ALA A 85 -9.53 32.75 2.36
C ALA A 85 -10.55 33.23 3.41
N GLN A 86 -10.97 32.35 4.33
CA GLN A 86 -11.89 32.70 5.42
C GLN A 86 -11.24 33.69 6.41
N LEU A 87 -9.95 33.56 6.69
CA LEU A 87 -9.21 34.47 7.55
C LEU A 87 -9.15 35.89 6.96
N GLU A 88 -8.91 36.02 5.67
CA GLU A 88 -8.92 37.33 4.98
C GLU A 88 -10.32 37.95 4.99
N GLN A 89 -11.36 37.16 4.77
CA GLN A 89 -12.74 37.65 4.90
C GLN A 89 -13.03 38.14 6.32
N SER A 90 -12.70 37.36 7.34
CA SER A 90 -12.92 37.74 8.75
C SER A 90 -12.12 39.00 9.15
N ARG A 91 -10.91 39.19 8.61
CA ARG A 91 -10.13 40.41 8.81
C ARG A 91 -10.82 41.63 8.21
N THR A 92 -11.41 41.49 7.04
CA THR A 92 -12.18 42.55 6.39
C THR A 92 -13.40 42.91 7.23
N GLU A 93 -14.17 41.90 7.66
CA GLU A 93 -15.37 42.07 8.51
C GLU A 93 -15.02 42.75 9.85
N LEU A 94 -13.89 42.35 10.47
CA LEU A 94 -13.37 42.99 11.68
C LEU A 94 -13.05 44.46 11.47
N ALA A 95 -12.36 44.81 10.38
CA ALA A 95 -12.02 46.19 10.06
C ALA A 95 -13.28 47.03 9.83
N GLU A 96 -14.29 46.52 9.13
CA GLU A 96 -15.58 47.18 8.93
C GLU A 96 -16.34 47.41 10.26
N ALA A 97 -16.38 46.37 11.12
CA ALA A 97 -17.03 46.46 12.44
C ALA A 97 -16.34 47.48 13.35
N GLN A 98 -15.01 47.53 13.36
CA GLN A 98 -14.22 48.51 14.11
C GLN A 98 -14.43 49.93 13.61
N ASN A 99 -14.52 50.15 12.28
CA ASN A 99 -14.82 51.42 11.68
C ASN A 99 -16.22 51.89 12.07
N GLN A 100 -17.23 51.01 12.04
CA GLN A 100 -18.58 51.29 12.46
C GLN A 100 -18.68 51.66 13.95
N ALA A 101 -17.97 50.90 14.81
CA ALA A 101 -17.93 51.19 16.24
C ALA A 101 -17.31 52.57 16.52
N THR A 102 -16.20 52.89 15.83
CA THR A 102 -15.53 54.18 15.96
C THR A 102 -16.44 55.36 15.50
N ALA A 103 -17.10 55.18 14.37
CA ALA A 103 -18.05 56.18 13.84
C ALA A 103 -19.25 56.39 14.78
N ALA A 104 -19.79 55.30 15.33
CA ALA A 104 -20.90 55.35 16.28
C ALA A 104 -20.49 56.04 17.60
N ALA A 105 -19.29 55.73 18.13
CA ALA A 105 -18.76 56.39 19.34
C ALA A 105 -18.58 57.89 19.14
N LYS A 106 -18.03 58.34 17.99
CA LYS A 106 -17.87 59.75 17.64
C LYS A 106 -19.22 60.46 17.51
N ALA A 107 -20.19 59.82 16.83
CA ALA A 107 -21.55 60.38 16.69
C ALA A 107 -22.25 60.54 18.03
N LEU A 108 -22.05 59.56 18.98
CA LEU A 108 -22.58 59.66 20.33
C LEU A 108 -21.95 60.81 21.11
N GLU A 109 -20.64 61.01 21.02
CA GLU A 109 -19.93 62.11 21.66
C GLU A 109 -20.45 63.51 21.16
N GLU A 110 -20.61 63.67 19.84
CA GLU A 110 -21.17 64.85 19.22
C GLU A 110 -22.63 65.15 19.68
N LYS A 111 -23.45 64.10 19.78
CA LYS A 111 -24.81 64.22 20.26
C LYS A 111 -24.89 64.50 21.77
N GLN A 112 -24.03 63.92 22.60
CA GLN A 112 -23.95 64.23 24.00
C GLN A 112 -23.50 65.68 24.25
N ALA A 113 -22.55 66.18 23.44
CA ALA A 113 -22.17 67.59 23.53
C ALA A 113 -23.28 68.52 23.12
N ALA A 114 -24.05 68.21 22.08
CA ALA A 114 -25.22 68.99 21.64
C ALA A 114 -26.33 68.94 22.71
N PHE A 115 -26.59 67.79 23.34
CA PHE A 115 -27.53 67.63 24.42
C PHE A 115 -27.15 68.51 25.61
N SER A 116 -25.85 68.42 26.05
CA SER A 116 -25.34 69.21 27.16
C SER A 116 -25.53 70.73 26.90
N ALA A 117 -25.18 71.21 25.70
CA ALA A 117 -25.34 72.62 25.33
C ALA A 117 -26.84 73.07 25.37
N ARG A 118 -27.74 72.20 24.87
CA ARG A 118 -29.20 72.50 24.91
C ARG A 118 -29.75 72.43 26.33
N TYR A 119 -29.31 71.44 27.10
CA TYR A 119 -29.69 71.32 28.51
C TYR A 119 -29.25 72.56 29.32
N ASP A 120 -28.00 73.02 29.15
CA ASP A 120 -27.50 74.23 29.80
C ASP A 120 -28.27 75.46 29.36
N SER A 121 -28.62 75.59 28.05
CA SER A 121 -29.48 76.68 27.57
C SER A 121 -30.87 76.65 28.21
N CYS A 122 -31.51 75.44 28.24
CA CYS A 122 -32.81 75.26 28.89
C CYS A 122 -32.74 75.60 30.38
N LYS A 123 -31.69 75.16 31.08
CA LYS A 123 -31.45 75.48 32.50
C LYS A 123 -31.32 76.97 32.72
N GLN A 124 -30.56 77.69 31.87
CA GLN A 124 -30.44 79.15 31.90
C GLN A 124 -31.79 79.84 31.72
N GLN A 125 -32.58 79.37 30.73
CA GLN A 125 -33.95 79.90 30.52
C GLN A 125 -34.83 79.66 31.72
N LEU A 126 -34.87 78.46 32.26
CA LEU A 126 -35.63 78.12 33.47
C LEU A 126 -35.18 78.94 34.70
N THR A 127 -33.84 79.17 34.85
CA THR A 127 -33.31 80.01 35.91
C THR A 127 -33.70 81.46 35.74
N ALA A 128 -33.71 81.99 34.49
CA ALA A 128 -34.17 83.32 34.18
C ALA A 128 -35.65 83.47 34.47
N MET A 129 -36.45 82.43 34.12
CA MET A 129 -37.85 82.36 34.44
C MET A 129 -38.10 82.31 35.96
N GLN A 130 -37.29 81.55 36.70
CA GLN A 130 -37.31 81.46 38.16
C GLN A 130 -36.98 82.79 38.84
N LEU A 131 -35.97 83.51 38.32
CA LEU A 131 -35.63 84.86 38.76
C LEU A 131 -36.74 85.85 38.48
N LEU A 132 -37.39 85.67 37.33
CA LEU A 132 -38.64 86.46 37.04
C LEU A 132 -39.76 86.05 37.99
N ASN A 133 -39.83 84.83 38.47
CA ASN A 133 -40.80 84.27 39.37
C ASN A 133 -40.43 84.54 40.89
N GLU A 134 -39.22 84.96 41.24
CA GLU A 134 -38.92 85.51 42.59
C GLU A 134 -39.63 86.84 42.84
N GLY A 135 -40.12 87.48 41.77
CA GLY A 135 -41.16 88.50 41.85
C GLY A 135 -42.61 87.93 41.91
N GLY A 136 -42.74 86.58 41.79
CA GLY A 136 -43.93 85.77 41.72
C GLY A 136 -44.50 85.69 40.32
N GLU A 137 -44.78 84.42 39.82
CA GLU A 137 -45.60 84.19 38.58
C GLU A 137 -46.86 85.08 38.58
N ILE A 138 -47.39 85.28 39.76
CA ILE A 138 -48.47 86.20 40.04
C ILE A 138 -48.09 87.64 39.79
N SER A 139 -46.82 88.09 40.01
CA SER A 139 -46.39 89.46 39.72
C SER A 139 -46.27 89.77 38.26
N LEU A 140 -45.80 88.75 37.44
CA LEU A 140 -45.82 88.89 35.96
C LEU A 140 -47.23 88.78 35.42
N LEU A 141 -48.07 87.94 35.95
CA LEU A 141 -49.48 87.82 35.64
C LEU A 141 -50.28 89.08 36.06
N MET A 142 -49.81 89.78 37.14
CA MET A 142 -50.40 91.04 37.63
C MET A 142 -49.92 92.29 36.89
N GLN A 143 -48.93 92.17 35.96
CA GLN A 143 -48.52 93.25 35.05
C GLN A 143 -49.27 93.20 33.73
N ALA A 144 -50.13 92.22 33.48
CA ALA A 144 -51.00 92.15 32.30
C ALA A 144 -52.10 93.22 32.42
N ASP A 145 -52.16 94.06 31.46
CA ASP A 145 -53.17 95.19 31.43
C ASP A 145 -54.61 94.72 31.18
N ASP A 146 -54.77 93.49 30.64
CA ASP A 146 -56.05 92.82 30.47
C ASP A 146 -55.99 91.30 30.57
N LEU A 147 -57.11 90.62 30.61
CA LEU A 147 -57.30 89.17 30.73
C LEU A 147 -56.76 88.41 29.49
N TYR A 148 -56.82 89.05 28.34
CA TYR A 148 -56.27 88.42 27.10
C TYR A 148 -54.75 88.36 27.11
N GLU A 149 -54.06 89.39 27.56
CA GLU A 149 -52.60 89.41 27.73
C GLU A 149 -52.14 88.39 28.76
N LEU A 150 -52.88 88.27 29.87
CA LEU A 150 -52.66 87.23 30.90
C LEU A 150 -52.75 85.85 30.34
N LEU A 151 -53.80 85.52 29.60
CA LEU A 151 -54.00 84.19 28.99
C LEU A 151 -53.00 83.92 27.91
N THR A 152 -52.61 84.91 27.10
CA THR A 152 -51.61 84.76 26.06
C THR A 152 -50.20 84.47 26.69
N PHE A 153 -49.85 85.18 27.75
CA PHE A 153 -48.58 84.94 28.44
C PHE A 153 -48.55 83.58 29.10
N TRP A 154 -49.63 83.11 29.74
CA TRP A 154 -49.71 81.79 30.30
C TRP A 154 -49.60 80.72 29.22
N GLN A 155 -50.24 80.88 28.05
CA GLN A 155 -50.16 79.97 26.97
C GLN A 155 -48.77 79.90 26.39
N VAL A 156 -48.07 81.01 26.16
CA VAL A 156 -46.69 81.08 25.67
C VAL A 156 -45.76 80.37 26.64
N LEU A 157 -45.88 80.52 27.95
CA LEU A 157 -45.09 79.84 28.98
C LEU A 157 -45.30 78.32 28.96
N ASN A 158 -46.57 77.92 28.85
CA ASN A 158 -46.93 76.50 28.81
C ASN A 158 -46.39 75.84 27.54
N ASP A 159 -46.54 76.48 26.38
CA ASP A 159 -46.09 76.01 25.09
C ASP A 159 -44.56 75.93 25.05
N LEU A 160 -43.82 76.89 25.67
CA LEU A 160 -42.39 76.85 25.77
C LEU A 160 -41.89 75.72 26.69
N THR A 161 -42.62 75.49 27.79
CA THR A 161 -42.26 74.39 28.73
C THR A 161 -42.48 73.02 28.07
N GLU A 162 -43.64 72.87 27.38
CA GLU A 162 -43.92 71.63 26.68
C GLU A 162 -42.97 71.37 25.51
N HIS A 163 -42.62 72.42 24.73
CA HIS A 163 -41.65 72.32 23.67
C HIS A 163 -40.26 71.96 24.18
N ASN A 164 -39.82 72.59 25.31
CA ASN A 164 -38.52 72.24 25.90
C ASN A 164 -38.49 70.79 26.44
N LYS A 165 -39.58 70.32 27.01
CA LYS A 165 -39.73 68.93 27.48
C LYS A 165 -39.64 67.94 26.32
N GLN A 166 -40.41 68.17 25.22
CA GLN A 166 -40.37 67.34 24.02
C GLN A 166 -38.97 67.29 23.43
N LEU A 167 -38.26 68.42 23.36
CA LEU A 167 -36.91 68.48 22.84
C LEU A 167 -35.90 67.66 23.71
N LEU A 168 -36.06 67.72 25.03
CA LEU A 168 -35.21 66.91 25.94
C LEU A 168 -35.51 65.42 25.79
N ASP A 169 -36.81 65.06 25.70
CA ASP A 169 -37.20 63.66 25.53
C ASP A 169 -36.69 63.08 24.18
N GLU A 170 -36.75 63.91 23.08
CA GLU A 170 -36.18 63.50 21.78
C GLU A 170 -34.67 63.32 21.82
N LEU A 171 -33.94 64.24 22.51
CA LEU A 171 -32.50 64.16 22.64
C LEU A 171 -32.07 62.95 23.47
N ASP A 172 -32.78 62.63 24.57
CA ASP A 172 -32.54 61.49 25.40
C ASP A 172 -32.77 60.17 24.61
N ALA A 173 -33.86 60.09 23.84
CA ALA A 173 -34.17 58.95 22.97
C ALA A 173 -33.10 58.77 21.88
N GLU A 174 -32.62 59.85 21.27
CA GLU A 174 -31.56 59.82 20.28
C GLU A 174 -30.19 59.39 20.89
N ALA A 175 -29.86 59.87 22.10
CA ALA A 175 -28.67 59.47 22.82
C ALA A 175 -28.70 57.97 23.20
N GLN A 176 -29.83 57.45 23.65
CA GLN A 176 -30.02 56.04 23.95
C GLN A 176 -29.90 55.16 22.67
N ALA A 177 -30.47 55.61 21.56
CA ALA A 177 -30.36 54.91 20.27
C ALA A 177 -28.89 54.81 19.80
N LEU A 178 -28.12 55.89 19.91
CA LEU A 178 -26.70 55.91 19.57
C LEU A 178 -25.86 55.04 20.50
N ASP A 179 -26.13 55.05 21.81
CA ASP A 179 -25.42 54.17 22.75
C ASP A 179 -25.70 52.71 22.44
N THR A 180 -26.95 52.36 22.13
CA THR A 180 -27.32 51.00 21.69
C THR A 180 -26.58 50.61 20.40
N GLN A 181 -26.50 51.51 19.41
CA GLN A 181 -25.76 51.26 18.17
C GLN A 181 -24.25 51.10 18.43
N ARG A 182 -23.67 51.90 19.32
CA ARG A 182 -22.24 51.75 19.74
C ARG A 182 -21.99 50.38 20.36
N GLN A 183 -22.85 49.98 21.35
CA GLN A 183 -22.72 48.66 22.00
C GLN A 183 -22.84 47.50 21.00
N GLN A 184 -23.75 47.59 20.03
CA GLN A 184 -23.89 46.57 18.99
C GLN A 184 -22.65 46.49 18.10
N ALA A 185 -22.11 47.65 17.70
CA ALA A 185 -20.88 47.68 16.88
C ALA A 185 -19.66 47.17 17.63
N GLU A 186 -19.51 47.50 18.93
CA GLU A 186 -18.45 46.94 19.79
C GLU A 186 -18.57 45.43 19.99
N ALA A 187 -19.82 44.92 20.18
CA ALA A 187 -20.07 43.48 20.27
C ALA A 187 -19.75 42.76 18.95
N ALA A 188 -20.11 43.32 17.81
CA ALA A 188 -19.79 42.78 16.48
C ALA A 188 -18.28 42.76 16.25
N ALA A 189 -17.56 43.83 16.63
CA ALA A 189 -16.10 43.88 16.53
C ALA A 189 -15.43 42.81 17.40
N THR A 190 -15.91 42.60 18.64
CA THR A 190 -15.40 41.55 19.54
C THR A 190 -15.64 40.14 18.97
N GLN A 191 -16.82 39.89 18.42
CA GLN A 191 -17.13 38.62 17.76
C GLN A 191 -16.24 38.36 16.54
N ALA A 192 -16.04 39.35 15.69
CA ALA A 192 -15.17 39.25 14.53
C ALA A 192 -13.72 39.00 14.92
N GLU A 193 -13.23 39.65 16.00
CA GLU A 193 -11.88 39.39 16.54
C GLU A 193 -11.73 37.95 17.06
N GLN A 194 -12.71 37.44 17.83
CA GLN A 194 -12.71 36.06 18.31
C GLN A 194 -12.74 35.04 17.15
N ALA A 195 -13.54 35.31 16.12
CA ALA A 195 -13.60 34.47 14.94
C ALA A 195 -12.24 34.46 14.18
N ALA A 196 -11.60 35.63 14.02
CA ALA A 196 -10.29 35.72 13.37
C ALA A 196 -9.20 35.00 14.19
N GLN A 197 -9.21 35.10 15.52
CA GLN A 197 -8.29 34.37 16.39
C GLN A 197 -8.50 32.84 16.30
N ALA A 198 -9.75 32.38 16.28
CA ALA A 198 -10.07 30.97 16.13
C ALA A 198 -9.61 30.40 14.76
N LEU A 199 -9.79 31.17 13.69
CA LEU A 199 -9.30 30.79 12.35
C LEU A 199 -7.77 30.78 12.27
N GLN A 200 -7.10 31.74 12.91
CA GLN A 200 -5.63 31.77 12.98
C GLN A 200 -5.11 30.53 13.75
N ALA A 201 -5.69 30.19 14.89
CA ALA A 201 -5.31 29.00 15.64
C ALA A 201 -5.51 27.72 14.81
N ARG A 202 -6.60 27.65 14.03
CA ARG A 202 -6.85 26.51 13.13
C ARG A 202 -5.86 26.44 11.98
N GLN A 203 -5.47 27.58 11.43
CA GLN A 203 -4.42 27.64 10.40
C GLN A 203 -3.08 27.14 10.94
N ASP A 204 -2.70 27.56 12.16
CA ASP A 204 -1.46 27.14 12.81
C ASP A 204 -1.45 25.63 13.07
N GLU A 205 -2.56 25.06 13.57
CA GLU A 205 -2.73 23.61 13.79
C GLU A 205 -2.56 22.82 12.49
N LEU A 206 -3.25 23.24 11.42
CA LEU A 206 -3.18 22.57 10.13
C LEU A 206 -1.78 22.71 9.49
N THR A 207 -1.12 23.84 9.66
CA THR A 207 0.26 24.04 9.19
C THR A 207 1.22 23.09 9.90
N GLN A 208 1.08 22.89 11.21
CA GLN A 208 1.87 21.92 11.95
C GLN A 208 1.59 20.48 11.48
N THR A 209 0.33 20.15 11.24
CA THR A 209 -0.07 18.84 10.71
C THR A 209 0.53 18.61 9.31
N GLN A 210 0.52 19.64 8.46
CA GLN A 210 1.15 19.56 7.13
C GLN A 210 2.65 19.28 7.23
N ILE A 211 3.38 19.96 8.11
CA ILE A 211 4.81 19.73 8.31
C ILE A 211 5.07 18.29 8.77
N GLN A 212 4.27 17.78 9.70
CA GLN A 212 4.39 16.40 10.17
C GLN A 212 4.13 15.39 9.05
N LEU A 213 3.11 15.64 8.24
CA LEU A 213 2.74 14.77 7.13
C LEU A 213 3.79 14.78 6.01
N GLU A 214 4.35 15.95 5.68
CA GLU A 214 5.46 16.07 4.73
C GLU A 214 6.73 15.35 5.23
N GLN A 215 7.02 15.41 6.53
CA GLN A 215 8.12 14.64 7.12
C GLN A 215 7.86 13.13 7.06
N ALA A 216 6.63 12.68 7.35
CA ALA A 216 6.25 11.28 7.24
C ALA A 216 6.33 10.78 5.79
N LEU A 217 5.87 11.57 4.83
CA LEU A 217 5.97 11.27 3.40
C LEU A 217 7.43 11.15 2.96
N GLN A 218 8.30 12.08 3.37
CA GLN A 218 9.73 12.03 3.05
C GLN A 218 10.39 10.77 3.66
N GLN A 219 10.03 10.39 4.87
CA GLN A 219 10.55 9.18 5.51
C GLN A 219 10.06 7.92 4.78
N ALA A 220 8.77 7.83 4.48
CA ALA A 220 8.18 6.70 3.77
C ALA A 220 8.75 6.56 2.34
N SER A 221 8.96 7.67 1.63
CA SER A 221 9.58 7.67 0.31
C SER A 221 11.04 7.18 0.36
N THR A 222 11.83 7.64 1.34
CA THR A 222 13.21 7.18 1.54
C THR A 222 13.28 5.70 1.88
N GLU A 223 12.35 5.21 2.69
CA GLU A 223 12.23 3.80 3.04
C GLU A 223 11.85 2.96 1.81
N LEU A 224 10.90 3.43 0.99
CA LEU A 224 10.51 2.78 -0.26
C LEU A 224 11.69 2.65 -1.22
N ASP A 225 12.47 3.71 -1.42
CA ASP A 225 13.66 3.68 -2.27
C ASP A 225 14.70 2.65 -1.76
N SER A 226 14.88 2.60 -0.43
CA SER A 226 15.77 1.62 0.21
C SER A 226 15.29 0.18 0.02
N GLN A 227 13.99 -0.07 0.19
CA GLN A 227 13.38 -1.39 0.01
C GLN A 227 13.43 -1.84 -1.44
N GLN A 228 13.20 -0.94 -2.39
CA GLN A 228 13.31 -1.25 -3.83
C GLN A 228 14.74 -1.61 -4.22
N ALA A 229 15.73 -0.84 -3.77
CA ALA A 229 17.14 -1.15 -4.01
C ALA A 229 17.55 -2.50 -3.38
N ALA A 230 17.04 -2.82 -2.19
CA ALA A 230 17.27 -4.11 -1.56
C ALA A 230 16.60 -5.27 -2.32
N ALA A 231 15.37 -5.09 -2.81
CA ALA A 231 14.67 -6.08 -3.61
C ALA A 231 15.37 -6.32 -4.97
N GLU A 232 15.87 -5.27 -5.62
CA GLU A 232 16.68 -5.40 -6.85
C GLU A 232 17.99 -6.18 -6.61
N ALA A 233 18.70 -5.88 -5.51
CA ALA A 233 19.89 -6.63 -5.13
C ALA A 233 19.56 -8.10 -4.83
N GLN A 234 18.47 -8.37 -4.13
CA GLN A 234 18.00 -9.73 -3.85
C GLN A 234 17.56 -10.46 -5.12
N ALA A 235 16.96 -9.78 -6.09
CA ALA A 235 16.61 -10.37 -7.39
C ALA A 235 17.86 -10.88 -8.14
N ALA A 236 18.95 -10.12 -8.10
CA ALA A 236 20.22 -10.58 -8.67
C ALA A 236 20.78 -11.83 -7.97
N VAL A 237 20.70 -11.90 -6.63
CA VAL A 237 21.09 -13.08 -5.85
C VAL A 237 20.19 -14.27 -6.19
N THR A 238 18.90 -14.07 -6.29
CA THR A 238 17.93 -15.12 -6.64
C THR A 238 18.21 -15.70 -8.03
N GLU A 239 18.53 -14.84 -9.00
CA GLU A 239 18.90 -15.26 -10.35
C GLU A 239 20.22 -16.04 -10.39
N GLU A 240 21.22 -15.65 -9.58
CA GLU A 240 22.46 -16.40 -9.42
C GLU A 240 22.19 -17.81 -8.86
N LYS A 241 21.38 -17.92 -7.80
CA LYS A 241 21.00 -19.20 -7.21
C LYS A 241 20.20 -20.08 -8.17
N ARG A 242 19.30 -19.47 -8.97
CA ARG A 242 18.59 -20.19 -10.05
C ARG A 242 19.55 -20.82 -11.04
N LYS A 243 20.55 -20.05 -11.51
CA LYS A 243 21.56 -20.56 -12.44
C LYS A 243 22.40 -21.68 -11.81
N ALA A 244 22.77 -21.57 -10.56
CA ALA A 244 23.51 -22.61 -9.84
C ALA A 244 22.68 -23.91 -9.74
N TYR A 245 21.39 -23.81 -9.41
CA TYR A 245 20.46 -24.95 -9.42
C TYR A 245 20.34 -25.59 -10.79
N GLU A 246 20.19 -24.79 -11.88
CA GLU A 246 20.12 -25.30 -13.24
C GLU A 246 21.42 -26.01 -13.66
N GLN A 247 22.59 -25.46 -13.30
CA GLN A 247 23.87 -26.10 -13.58
C GLN A 247 24.04 -27.43 -12.84
N ALA A 248 23.67 -27.48 -11.54
CA ALA A 248 23.73 -28.71 -10.75
C ALA A 248 22.80 -29.78 -11.35
N THR A 249 21.60 -29.40 -11.77
CA THR A 249 20.62 -30.29 -12.40
C THR A 249 21.16 -30.82 -13.75
N ALA A 250 21.75 -29.95 -14.57
CA ALA A 250 22.34 -30.36 -15.85
C ALA A 250 23.53 -31.31 -15.66
N ALA A 251 24.35 -31.10 -14.63
CA ALA A 251 25.47 -31.99 -14.29
C ALA A 251 24.98 -33.39 -13.87
N LEU A 252 23.94 -33.46 -13.04
CA LEU A 252 23.30 -34.72 -12.68
C LEU A 252 22.71 -35.44 -13.91
N ASP A 253 21.98 -34.71 -14.75
CA ASP A 253 21.40 -35.27 -15.99
C ASP A 253 22.49 -35.80 -16.94
N ALA A 254 23.61 -35.08 -17.11
CA ALA A 254 24.77 -35.56 -17.89
C ALA A 254 25.40 -36.83 -17.30
N TYR A 255 25.58 -36.89 -15.99
CA TYR A 255 26.06 -38.08 -15.30
C TYR A 255 25.16 -39.29 -15.52
N LEU A 256 23.83 -39.09 -15.36
CA LEU A 256 22.85 -40.16 -15.53
C LEU A 256 22.78 -40.64 -16.99
N LYS A 257 22.93 -39.72 -17.94
CA LYS A 257 23.03 -40.08 -19.36
C LYS A 257 24.28 -40.93 -19.63
N ALA A 258 25.42 -40.57 -19.05
CA ALA A 258 26.65 -41.35 -19.16
C ALA A 258 26.52 -42.72 -18.49
N GLN A 259 25.88 -42.83 -17.32
CA GLN A 259 25.59 -44.11 -16.69
C GLN A 259 24.63 -44.97 -17.50
N SER A 260 23.56 -44.40 -18.08
CA SER A 260 22.65 -45.07 -18.99
C SER A 260 23.41 -45.72 -20.16
N GLN A 261 24.39 -44.98 -20.75
CA GLN A 261 25.20 -45.51 -21.83
C GLN A 261 26.03 -46.76 -21.49
N LYS A 262 26.42 -46.94 -20.19
CA LYS A 262 27.15 -48.16 -19.76
C LYS A 262 26.32 -49.42 -19.84
N TYR A 263 24.98 -49.27 -19.75
CA TYR A 263 24.06 -50.39 -19.81
C TYR A 263 23.41 -50.54 -21.20
N GLN A 264 23.77 -49.66 -22.14
CA GLN A 264 23.40 -49.84 -23.55
C GLN A 264 24.13 -51.05 -24.12
N ASP A 265 23.37 -52.07 -24.40
CA ASP A 265 23.85 -53.21 -25.15
C ASP A 265 23.37 -53.07 -26.61
N PRO A 266 24.25 -52.82 -27.56
CA PRO A 266 23.88 -52.74 -28.99
C PRO A 266 23.19 -53.99 -29.51
N ALA A 267 23.36 -55.13 -28.85
CA ALA A 267 22.70 -56.38 -29.20
C ALA A 267 21.27 -56.47 -28.59
N ARG A 268 20.89 -55.60 -27.64
CA ARG A 268 19.57 -55.61 -27.06
C ARG A 268 18.60 -54.95 -28.05
N HIS A 269 17.60 -55.68 -28.44
CA HIS A 269 16.57 -55.24 -29.33
C HIS A 269 15.35 -54.72 -28.56
N CYS A 270 14.90 -53.49 -28.85
CA CYS A 270 13.65 -52.94 -28.38
C CYS A 270 12.55 -53.25 -29.42
N SER A 271 11.56 -54.04 -29.05
CA SER A 271 10.47 -54.41 -29.94
C SER A 271 9.43 -53.32 -30.19
N LEU A 272 9.54 -52.20 -29.52
CA LEU A 272 8.53 -51.14 -29.47
C LEU A 272 7.13 -51.58 -29.04
N ASP A 273 7.01 -52.80 -28.51
CA ASP A 273 5.80 -53.33 -27.93
C ASP A 273 5.69 -52.90 -26.48
N PHE A 274 5.33 -51.64 -26.26
CA PHE A 274 5.17 -51.08 -24.95
C PHE A 274 3.84 -51.46 -24.28
N THR A 275 3.82 -51.64 -22.97
CA THR A 275 2.61 -51.82 -22.14
C THR A 275 2.32 -50.61 -21.27
N CYS A 276 1.10 -50.53 -20.76
CA CYS A 276 0.74 -49.50 -19.81
C CYS A 276 1.58 -49.60 -18.52
N PRO A 277 2.13 -48.51 -18.01
CA PRO A 277 2.95 -48.53 -16.79
C PRO A 277 2.17 -48.67 -15.50
N LEU A 278 0.84 -48.51 -15.54
CA LEU A 278 -0.09 -48.65 -14.41
C LEU A 278 -1.15 -49.73 -14.66
N PRO A 279 -1.78 -50.29 -13.61
CA PRO A 279 -2.89 -51.23 -13.77
C PRO A 279 -4.06 -50.64 -14.55
N SER A 280 -4.27 -49.37 -14.40
CA SER A 280 -5.25 -48.58 -15.17
C SER A 280 -4.87 -47.09 -15.12
N VAL A 281 -5.12 -46.39 -16.20
CA VAL A 281 -4.94 -44.89 -16.28
C VAL A 281 -6.34 -44.31 -16.44
N GLY A 282 -6.76 -43.47 -15.48
CA GLY A 282 -8.07 -42.82 -15.53
C GLY A 282 -8.07 -41.54 -16.34
N ARG A 283 -6.99 -40.75 -16.24
CA ARG A 283 -6.77 -39.48 -16.95
C ARG A 283 -5.31 -39.11 -16.96
N ILE A 284 -4.91 -38.25 -17.86
CA ILE A 284 -3.64 -37.55 -17.82
C ILE A 284 -3.88 -36.20 -17.16
N SER A 285 -3.08 -35.80 -16.17
CA SER A 285 -3.21 -34.52 -15.49
C SER A 285 -2.36 -33.43 -16.13
N THR A 286 -1.19 -33.81 -16.70
CA THR A 286 -0.26 -32.88 -17.37
C THR A 286 0.35 -33.62 -18.56
N TYR A 287 0.32 -32.98 -19.74
CA TYR A 287 0.86 -33.55 -20.97
C TYR A 287 2.31 -33.09 -21.22
N PHE A 288 3.03 -33.87 -22.01
CA PHE A 288 4.37 -33.48 -22.50
C PHE A 288 4.32 -32.11 -23.21
N GLY A 289 5.25 -31.22 -22.85
CA GLY A 289 5.36 -29.91 -23.46
C GLY A 289 4.42 -28.84 -22.88
N GLU A 290 3.45 -29.19 -22.03
CA GLU A 290 2.62 -28.20 -21.32
C GLU A 290 3.52 -27.35 -20.40
N PRO A 291 3.25 -26.02 -20.26
CA PRO A 291 4.00 -25.19 -19.35
C PRO A 291 3.78 -25.65 -17.89
N ASP A 292 4.86 -25.96 -17.20
CA ASP A 292 4.84 -26.18 -15.75
C ASP A 292 4.39 -24.91 -15.05
N ALA A 293 3.37 -25.00 -14.21
CA ALA A 293 2.77 -23.86 -13.52
C ALA A 293 3.74 -23.14 -12.54
N VAL A 294 4.85 -23.80 -12.19
CA VAL A 294 5.83 -23.28 -11.20
C VAL A 294 7.05 -22.70 -11.87
N TYR A 295 7.61 -23.43 -12.84
CA TYR A 295 8.91 -23.09 -13.44
C TYR A 295 8.77 -22.45 -14.83
N ASN A 296 7.54 -22.36 -15.35
CA ASN A 296 7.26 -21.89 -16.72
C ASN A 296 8.13 -22.59 -17.78
N LYS A 297 8.47 -23.86 -17.53
CA LYS A 297 9.22 -24.72 -18.42
C LYS A 297 8.31 -25.77 -19.04
N PRO A 298 8.57 -26.23 -20.25
CA PRO A 298 7.80 -27.33 -20.83
C PRO A 298 7.92 -28.59 -19.97
N HIS A 299 6.78 -29.24 -19.69
CA HIS A 299 6.71 -30.50 -18.96
C HIS A 299 7.46 -31.61 -19.73
N THR A 300 8.25 -32.41 -19.00
CA THR A 300 9.23 -33.32 -19.62
C THR A 300 8.70 -34.71 -19.90
N GLY A 301 7.47 -35.00 -19.48
CA GLY A 301 6.84 -36.32 -19.61
C GLY A 301 5.32 -36.21 -19.59
N ALA A 302 4.67 -37.26 -19.14
CA ALA A 302 3.21 -37.29 -18.91
C ALA A 302 2.92 -37.69 -17.46
N ASP A 303 2.01 -36.95 -16.81
CA ASP A 303 1.59 -37.23 -15.44
C ASP A 303 0.30 -38.02 -15.40
N MET A 304 0.37 -39.19 -14.77
CA MET A 304 -0.72 -40.13 -14.64
C MET A 304 -1.16 -40.24 -13.17
N PRO A 305 -2.22 -39.52 -12.74
CA PRO A 305 -2.72 -39.61 -11.37
C PRO A 305 -3.13 -41.02 -11.01
N ALA A 306 -2.64 -41.51 -9.88
CA ALA A 306 -2.99 -42.83 -9.33
C ALA A 306 -2.87 -42.80 -7.80
N ALA A 307 -3.52 -43.69 -7.09
CA ALA A 307 -3.43 -43.76 -5.64
C ALA A 307 -2.02 -44.10 -5.16
N SER A 308 -1.66 -43.59 -4.00
CA SER A 308 -0.39 -43.95 -3.35
C SER A 308 -0.26 -45.48 -3.22
N GLY A 309 0.89 -46.02 -3.57
CA GLY A 309 1.14 -47.44 -3.52
C GLY A 309 0.61 -48.26 -4.71
N THR A 310 -0.01 -47.62 -5.73
CA THR A 310 -0.33 -48.30 -6.98
C THR A 310 0.93 -48.87 -7.61
N LEU A 311 0.89 -50.10 -8.14
CA LEU A 311 2.01 -50.76 -8.78
C LEU A 311 2.42 -50.03 -10.05
N ILE A 312 3.74 -49.89 -10.24
CA ILE A 312 4.33 -49.36 -11.47
C ILE A 312 5.05 -50.50 -12.19
N TYR A 313 4.74 -50.68 -13.47
CA TYR A 313 5.28 -51.75 -14.31
C TYR A 313 6.31 -51.22 -15.32
N ALA A 314 7.35 -52.02 -15.62
CA ALA A 314 8.20 -51.79 -16.75
C ALA A 314 7.42 -51.85 -18.07
N VAL A 315 7.46 -50.83 -18.88
CA VAL A 315 6.70 -50.75 -20.15
C VAL A 315 7.21 -51.70 -21.22
N ALA A 316 8.45 -52.14 -21.14
CA ALA A 316 9.08 -53.09 -22.06
C ALA A 316 10.28 -53.76 -21.36
N ASP A 317 10.81 -54.79 -21.99
CA ASP A 317 12.05 -55.44 -21.60
C ASP A 317 13.23 -54.44 -21.58
N GLY A 318 14.16 -54.56 -20.64
CA GLY A 318 15.27 -53.67 -20.56
C GLY A 318 16.23 -53.95 -19.39
N VAL A 319 17.17 -53.03 -19.19
CA VAL A 319 18.04 -53.00 -18.03
C VAL A 319 17.86 -51.69 -17.28
N VAL A 320 17.69 -51.78 -15.99
CA VAL A 320 17.61 -50.63 -15.10
C VAL A 320 18.93 -49.85 -15.18
N SER A 321 18.94 -48.72 -15.79
CA SER A 321 20.10 -47.86 -15.92
C SER A 321 20.33 -46.97 -14.70
N ALA A 322 19.26 -46.66 -13.95
CA ALA A 322 19.30 -45.95 -12.69
C ALA A 322 18.09 -46.28 -11.81
N ALA A 323 18.31 -46.42 -10.49
CA ALA A 323 17.27 -46.50 -9.46
C ALA A 323 17.78 -45.67 -8.27
N SER A 324 17.27 -44.43 -8.11
CA SER A 324 17.75 -43.49 -7.12
C SER A 324 16.73 -42.38 -6.82
N ALA A 325 16.87 -41.74 -5.68
CA ALA A 325 16.14 -40.50 -5.42
C ALA A 325 16.80 -39.33 -6.15
N ARG A 326 16.00 -38.42 -6.72
CA ARG A 326 16.44 -37.20 -7.42
C ARG A 326 15.58 -36.01 -6.96
N PRO A 327 16.09 -34.75 -6.97
CA PRO A 327 15.37 -33.63 -6.39
C PRO A 327 13.96 -33.44 -6.93
N SER A 328 13.83 -33.11 -8.20
CA SER A 328 12.52 -32.86 -8.82
C SER A 328 11.72 -34.13 -9.06
N TYR A 329 12.41 -35.24 -9.44
CA TYR A 329 11.78 -36.51 -9.73
C TYR A 329 11.41 -37.36 -8.49
N GLY A 330 11.94 -37.04 -7.32
CA GLY A 330 11.84 -37.92 -6.15
C GLY A 330 12.48 -39.28 -6.39
N ASN A 331 11.92 -40.33 -5.81
CA ASN A 331 12.34 -41.70 -6.13
C ASN A 331 11.99 -42.02 -7.56
N CYS A 332 12.98 -42.40 -8.35
CA CYS A 332 12.80 -42.70 -9.75
C CYS A 332 13.61 -43.88 -10.25
N VAL A 333 13.11 -44.52 -11.28
CA VAL A 333 13.73 -45.63 -12.01
C VAL A 333 13.86 -45.23 -13.48
N GLN A 334 15.03 -45.49 -14.05
CA GLN A 334 15.27 -45.35 -15.48
C GLN A 334 15.63 -46.72 -16.06
N ILE A 335 14.96 -47.08 -17.18
CA ILE A 335 15.17 -48.36 -17.88
C ILE A 335 15.68 -48.06 -19.29
N ASP A 336 16.76 -48.72 -19.68
CA ASP A 336 17.23 -48.76 -21.09
C ASP A 336 16.67 -50.00 -21.78
N HIS A 337 15.92 -49.79 -22.83
CA HIS A 337 15.21 -50.82 -23.60
C HIS A 337 16.05 -51.32 -24.78
N GLY A 338 17.18 -50.69 -25.11
CA GLY A 338 18.03 -51.03 -26.23
C GLY A 338 17.65 -50.28 -27.51
N THR A 339 18.02 -50.84 -28.66
CA THR A 339 17.87 -50.24 -30.01
C THR A 339 16.79 -50.97 -30.76
N ALA A 340 15.89 -50.21 -31.37
CA ALA A 340 14.83 -50.74 -32.23
C ALA A 340 15.30 -50.87 -33.71
N ASP A 341 14.41 -51.42 -34.56
CA ASP A 341 14.66 -51.62 -36.00
C ASP A 341 14.95 -50.30 -36.75
N ASP A 342 14.48 -49.20 -36.22
CA ASP A 342 14.75 -47.85 -36.76
C ASP A 342 16.13 -47.30 -36.38
N SER A 343 16.96 -48.12 -35.76
CA SER A 343 18.29 -47.76 -35.24
C SER A 343 18.25 -46.71 -34.12
N SER A 344 17.11 -46.43 -33.54
CA SER A 344 16.97 -45.51 -32.41
C SER A 344 17.05 -46.23 -31.07
N SER A 345 17.72 -45.66 -30.09
CA SER A 345 17.74 -46.16 -28.72
C SER A 345 16.57 -45.61 -27.92
N TYR A 346 15.95 -46.48 -27.11
CA TYR A 346 14.78 -46.17 -26.29
C TYR A 346 15.08 -46.36 -24.82
N ALA A 347 14.62 -45.38 -24.00
CA ALA A 347 14.68 -45.46 -22.55
C ALA A 347 13.47 -44.79 -21.95
N THR A 348 13.03 -45.32 -20.79
CA THR A 348 11.94 -44.73 -20.01
C THR A 348 12.40 -44.32 -18.62
N LEU A 349 11.74 -43.28 -18.05
CA LEU A 349 11.96 -42.84 -16.68
C LEU A 349 10.60 -42.75 -15.98
N TYR A 350 10.56 -43.33 -14.78
CA TYR A 350 9.40 -43.39 -13.88
C TYR A 350 9.74 -42.62 -12.63
N ALA A 351 8.96 -41.60 -12.28
CA ALA A 351 9.28 -40.69 -11.19
C ALA A 351 8.15 -40.56 -10.16
N HIS A 352 8.40 -39.79 -9.12
CA HIS A 352 7.55 -39.53 -7.96
C HIS A 352 7.12 -40.77 -7.20
N MET A 353 7.91 -41.85 -7.28
CA MET A 353 7.62 -43.13 -6.65
C MET A 353 7.70 -43.00 -5.12
N SER A 354 6.84 -43.71 -4.38
CA SER A 354 7.00 -43.89 -2.94
C SER A 354 8.22 -44.73 -2.61
N SER A 355 8.46 -45.78 -3.39
CA SER A 355 9.64 -46.65 -3.34
C SER A 355 9.78 -47.40 -4.65
N PHE A 356 11.01 -47.90 -4.91
CA PHE A 356 11.31 -48.78 -6.02
C PHE A 356 11.84 -50.13 -5.48
N CYS A 357 11.66 -51.21 -6.23
CA CYS A 357 12.08 -52.57 -5.84
C CYS A 357 13.12 -53.17 -6.79
N VAL A 358 13.72 -52.33 -7.61
CA VAL A 358 14.76 -52.73 -8.59
C VAL A 358 16.05 -51.98 -8.34
N SER A 359 17.16 -52.47 -8.87
CA SER A 359 18.49 -51.88 -8.74
C SER A 359 19.17 -51.65 -10.09
N ALA A 360 20.04 -50.62 -10.18
CA ALA A 360 20.82 -50.38 -11.40
C ALA A 360 21.61 -51.62 -11.85
N GLY A 361 21.58 -51.94 -13.14
CA GLY A 361 22.13 -53.13 -13.74
C GLY A 361 21.19 -54.35 -13.74
N GLN A 362 20.05 -54.29 -13.08
CA GLN A 362 19.03 -55.38 -13.08
C GLN A 362 18.32 -55.42 -14.44
N THR A 363 18.21 -56.64 -15.00
CA THR A 363 17.32 -56.92 -16.14
C THR A 363 15.89 -57.01 -15.66
N VAL A 364 14.99 -56.38 -16.37
CA VAL A 364 13.52 -56.40 -16.16
C VAL A 364 12.82 -56.75 -17.45
N HIS A 365 11.68 -57.42 -17.31
CA HIS A 365 10.82 -57.79 -18.45
C HIS A 365 9.60 -56.90 -18.47
N LYS A 366 8.98 -56.76 -19.65
CA LYS A 366 7.73 -56.04 -19.83
C LYS A 366 6.68 -56.53 -18.82
N GLY A 367 6.11 -55.63 -18.05
CA GLY A 367 5.12 -55.93 -17.02
C GLY A 367 5.68 -56.28 -15.65
N ASP A 368 7.00 -56.35 -15.47
CA ASP A 368 7.62 -56.52 -14.13
C ASP A 368 7.31 -55.30 -13.25
N VAL A 369 7.01 -55.57 -11.97
CA VAL A 369 6.85 -54.49 -10.98
C VAL A 369 8.22 -53.87 -10.68
N ILE A 370 8.30 -52.56 -10.86
CA ILE A 370 9.55 -51.81 -10.61
C ILE A 370 9.45 -50.87 -9.41
N GLY A 371 8.23 -50.65 -8.89
CA GLY A 371 7.98 -49.85 -7.71
C GLY A 371 6.54 -49.43 -7.56
N TYR A 372 6.33 -48.34 -6.81
CA TYR A 372 4.97 -47.95 -6.37
C TYR A 372 4.80 -46.44 -6.54
N VAL A 373 3.59 -46.01 -6.95
CA VAL A 373 3.21 -44.58 -7.06
C VAL A 373 3.33 -43.91 -5.72
N GLY A 374 3.87 -42.70 -5.74
CA GLY A 374 4.04 -41.83 -4.57
C GLY A 374 3.83 -40.37 -4.91
N ASN A 375 4.46 -39.52 -4.11
CA ASN A 375 4.50 -38.06 -4.27
C ASN A 375 5.86 -37.51 -3.81
N THR A 376 6.94 -38.30 -3.97
CA THR A 376 8.28 -37.86 -3.60
C THR A 376 8.85 -36.91 -4.65
N GLY A 377 9.78 -36.06 -4.23
CA GLY A 377 10.31 -35.01 -5.11
C GLY A 377 9.45 -33.75 -5.14
N ASP A 378 9.53 -33.00 -6.23
CA ASP A 378 8.80 -31.74 -6.39
C ASP A 378 7.42 -31.99 -6.99
N VAL A 379 6.50 -32.40 -6.13
CA VAL A 379 5.11 -32.72 -6.50
C VAL A 379 4.16 -31.69 -5.93
N ARG A 380 3.27 -31.16 -6.79
CA ARG A 380 2.19 -30.27 -6.38
C ARG A 380 0.86 -30.77 -6.95
N GLY A 381 -0.21 -30.60 -6.21
CA GLY A 381 -1.54 -30.98 -6.67
C GLY A 381 -2.55 -31.20 -5.54
N ALA A 382 -3.81 -31.34 -5.93
CA ALA A 382 -4.89 -31.68 -5.00
C ALA A 382 -4.69 -33.10 -4.44
N ASN A 383 -5.21 -33.35 -3.23
CA ASN A 383 -5.18 -34.67 -2.57
C ASN A 383 -3.76 -35.26 -2.41
N GLY A 384 -2.75 -34.41 -2.18
CA GLY A 384 -1.35 -34.83 -1.98
C GLY A 384 -0.57 -35.06 -3.27
N GLY A 385 -1.15 -34.79 -4.45
CA GLY A 385 -0.47 -34.79 -5.73
C GLY A 385 0.05 -36.16 -6.19
N TYR A 386 -0.50 -37.28 -5.70
CA TYR A 386 -0.04 -38.62 -6.06
C TYR A 386 -0.22 -38.90 -7.55
N HIS A 387 0.87 -39.19 -8.24
CA HIS A 387 0.88 -39.55 -9.66
C HIS A 387 2.15 -40.29 -10.06
N LEU A 388 2.15 -40.96 -11.21
CA LEU A 388 3.32 -41.39 -11.94
C LEU A 388 3.68 -40.31 -12.98
N HIS A 389 4.90 -39.77 -12.91
CA HIS A 389 5.49 -39.01 -13.99
C HIS A 389 6.28 -39.97 -14.89
N LEU A 390 5.91 -40.08 -16.16
CA LEU A 390 6.51 -40.98 -17.14
C LEU A 390 7.22 -40.17 -18.24
N GLU A 391 8.53 -40.42 -18.45
CA GLU A 391 9.26 -39.90 -19.60
C GLU A 391 9.59 -41.04 -20.58
N LEU A 392 9.56 -40.74 -21.88
CA LEU A 392 10.20 -41.51 -22.94
C LEU A 392 11.37 -40.73 -23.50
N ARG A 393 12.49 -41.39 -23.74
CA ARG A 393 13.68 -40.82 -24.40
C ARG A 393 14.07 -41.64 -25.62
N ILE A 394 14.14 -40.97 -26.75
CA ILE A 394 14.58 -41.54 -28.02
C ILE A 394 15.94 -40.91 -28.37
N ASN A 395 17.00 -41.71 -28.52
CA ASN A 395 18.37 -41.23 -28.71
C ASN A 395 18.79 -40.22 -27.60
N GLY A 396 18.29 -40.41 -26.38
CA GLY A 396 18.54 -39.54 -25.23
C GLY A 396 17.75 -38.26 -25.20
N THR A 397 16.90 -37.98 -26.19
CA THR A 397 16.02 -36.81 -26.26
C THR A 397 14.64 -37.16 -25.70
N ARG A 398 14.11 -36.30 -24.84
CA ARG A 398 12.76 -36.46 -24.30
C ARG A 398 11.72 -36.31 -25.39
N THR A 399 10.77 -37.21 -25.44
CA THR A 399 9.72 -37.29 -26.45
C THR A 399 8.40 -37.56 -25.72
N ASP A 400 7.28 -37.17 -26.33
CA ASP A 400 5.96 -37.42 -25.76
C ASP A 400 5.71 -38.95 -25.57
N PRO A 401 5.64 -39.47 -24.34
CA PRO A 401 5.49 -40.89 -24.09
C PRO A 401 4.14 -41.44 -24.57
N LEU A 402 3.09 -40.59 -24.61
CA LEU A 402 1.73 -41.01 -24.95
C LEU A 402 1.57 -41.36 -26.45
N GLN A 403 2.54 -41.00 -27.29
CA GLN A 403 2.58 -41.40 -28.72
C GLN A 403 3.04 -42.87 -28.91
N TYR A 404 3.69 -43.45 -27.89
CA TYR A 404 4.31 -44.78 -28.00
C TYR A 404 3.79 -45.77 -26.96
N ILE A 405 3.45 -45.28 -25.76
CA ILE A 405 3.13 -46.10 -24.60
C ILE A 405 1.63 -46.09 -24.37
N PRO A 406 0.94 -47.26 -24.33
CA PRO A 406 -0.49 -47.34 -24.01
C PRO A 406 -0.79 -46.74 -22.63
N HIS A 407 -1.92 -46.10 -22.52
CA HIS A 407 -2.33 -45.39 -21.30
C HIS A 407 -3.87 -45.48 -21.08
#